data_cf0f55afdcf300ab18a2de9de0bfc3ab
#
_entry.id   cf0f55afdcf300ab18a2de9de0bfc3ab
#
_cell.length_a   1.000
_cell.length_b   1.000
_cell.length_c   1.000
_cell.angle_alpha   90.00
_cell.angle_beta   90.00
_cell.angle_gamma   90.00
#
_symmetry.space_group_name_H-M   'P 1'
#
loop_
_entity.id
_entity.type
_entity.pdbx_description
1 polymer ?
#
loop_
_entity_poly.entity_id
_entity_poly.type
_entity_poly.pdbx_seq_one_letter_code
_entity_poly.pdbx_strand_id
1 'polypeptide(L)'
;MGQENGTTAQKRGGGALPTTAPNGGRTTATRTSTAIPRGRQIHRTFNNIKITLLCGFVTILVLRGYIGVNLGTSNADAINQNLLEETNRILAEIKSGKDPSDSDSDNNNLIFDTDTNNVTFTLGPKITNWDKDRKIWLHRNPEFPTHVNDKPRIMLVTGSRPNPCDNAIGDHYLLKATKNKIDYCRIHGIEIVYNMAHLDKELSGFWAKLPLIRRLMLSHPEVEWIWWMDSDALFTDMVFEIPLSKYKNHNLVVHGYPDLLFKEKSWIAVNTGSFLFRNCQWSLDLLDAWAPMGPKGRVREEAGKILTANLKGRPDFEADDQSALIYLLISQRKLWMNKVFLENSYYLHGYWAGLVDRYEEMIEKYHAGLGDERWPFVTHFVGCKPCGSFGDYPVEKCMSGMERAYNFADNQVLNLYGFRHRGLLSPKIKRIRNETDTPLEFVDRFGIGRSSGSRKCTNCFHERSKHNRFYKFFSILMEPPVEGAIKDFGL
;
A
#
# COMPACT_ATOMS: atom_id res chain seq x y z
N MET A 1 -52.18 36.35 -9.52
CA MET A 1 -52.16 37.64 -8.81
C MET A 1 -50.75 37.76 -8.28
N GLY A 2 -49.98 38.48 -8.90
CA GLY A 2 -49.70 39.88 -9.23
C GLY A 2 -48.32 40.09 -8.68
N GLN A 3 -47.30 40.19 -9.50
CA GLN A 3 -46.72 41.43 -10.06
C GLN A 3 -46.06 42.29 -8.96
N GLU A 4 -44.93 42.92 -9.08
CA GLU A 4 -43.99 43.26 -10.18
C GLU A 4 -42.77 43.98 -9.56
N ASN A 5 -41.67 43.92 -10.28
CA ASN A 5 -40.77 45.01 -10.69
C ASN A 5 -39.87 45.75 -9.72
N GLY A 6 -38.61 45.86 -10.14
CA GLY A 6 -37.91 47.11 -10.42
C GLY A 6 -36.41 47.05 -10.20
N THR A 7 -35.71 46.78 -11.25
CA THR A 7 -34.62 47.54 -11.92
C THR A 7 -34.06 48.77 -11.18
N THR A 8 -32.75 48.92 -11.05
CA THR A 8 -31.93 49.85 -11.85
C THR A 8 -30.45 49.79 -11.52
N ALA A 9 -29.66 49.91 -12.57
CA ALA A 9 -28.22 50.03 -12.63
C ALA A 9 -27.75 51.51 -12.44
N GLN A 10 -26.47 51.73 -12.10
CA GLN A 10 -25.56 52.77 -12.63
C GLN A 10 -24.26 52.74 -11.83
N LYS A 11 -23.11 52.47 -12.39
CA LYS A 11 -22.14 53.15 -13.26
C LYS A 11 -21.29 54.25 -12.58
N ARG A 12 -19.97 54.00 -12.70
CA ARG A 12 -18.82 54.92 -12.97
C ARG A 12 -18.13 55.68 -11.86
N GLY A 13 -16.78 55.69 -12.01
CA GLY A 13 -15.78 56.72 -11.73
C GLY A 13 -14.59 56.09 -10.98
N GLY A 14 -13.39 56.00 -11.43
CA GLY A 14 -12.60 56.79 -12.34
C GLY A 14 -11.81 57.83 -11.53
N GLY A 15 -10.51 57.57 -11.24
CA GLY A 15 -9.66 58.56 -10.58
C GLY A 15 -8.18 58.17 -10.62
N ALA A 16 -7.46 58.93 -11.38
CA ALA A 16 -6.06 58.77 -11.77
C ALA A 16 -5.06 59.24 -10.70
N LEU A 17 -3.81 58.79 -10.88
CA LEU A 17 -2.55 59.26 -10.26
C LEU A 17 -2.40 60.81 -10.25
N PRO A 18 -1.49 61.34 -9.41
CA PRO A 18 -0.44 62.17 -9.99
C PRO A 18 0.99 61.81 -9.52
N THR A 19 1.86 61.93 -10.49
CA THR A 19 3.32 62.06 -10.44
C THR A 19 3.76 63.37 -9.77
N THR A 20 4.86 63.35 -9.01
CA THR A 20 5.84 64.48 -8.99
C THR A 20 7.21 63.94 -8.50
N ALA A 21 8.23 64.17 -9.32
CA ALA A 21 9.62 64.28 -8.91
C ALA A 21 9.95 65.73 -8.57
N PRO A 22 11.00 66.05 -7.80
CA PRO A 22 12.10 66.77 -8.45
C PRO A 22 13.55 66.36 -8.01
N ASN A 23 14.41 66.50 -9.00
CA ASN A 23 15.79 66.93 -9.08
C ASN A 23 16.63 67.23 -7.83
N GLY A 24 17.91 66.78 -7.91
CA GLY A 24 19.06 67.61 -7.54
C GLY A 24 20.25 66.82 -6.97
N GLY A 25 21.39 66.87 -7.67
CA GLY A 25 22.66 66.62 -7.00
C GLY A 25 23.65 65.71 -7.71
N ARG A 26 24.37 66.29 -8.67
CA ARG A 26 25.48 65.76 -9.41
C ARG A 26 26.76 65.87 -8.58
N THR A 27 27.45 64.74 -8.25
CA THR A 27 28.88 64.74 -7.92
C THR A 27 29.56 63.62 -8.65
N THR A 28 30.44 64.02 -9.55
CA THR A 28 31.36 63.23 -10.34
C THR A 28 32.43 62.59 -9.43
N ALA A 29 32.50 61.27 -9.39
CA ALA A 29 33.68 60.55 -8.90
C ALA A 29 34.22 59.71 -10.05
N THR A 30 35.34 60.12 -10.61
CA THR A 30 36.16 59.43 -11.57
C THR A 30 36.68 58.13 -10.97
N ARG A 31 36.23 57.03 -11.53
CA ARG A 31 36.77 55.69 -11.20
C ARG A 31 37.72 55.26 -12.35
N THR A 32 39.00 55.35 -12.07
CA THR A 32 40.06 54.77 -12.91
C THR A 32 39.90 53.27 -12.98
N SER A 33 39.59 52.77 -14.15
CA SER A 33 39.54 51.33 -14.45
C SER A 33 40.98 50.85 -14.72
N THR A 34 41.58 50.14 -13.78
CA THR A 34 42.75 49.33 -14.04
C THR A 34 42.33 48.02 -14.72
N ALA A 35 42.60 47.92 -16.00
CA ALA A 35 42.42 46.71 -16.80
C ALA A 35 43.37 45.61 -16.30
N ILE A 36 42.79 44.51 -15.78
CA ILE A 36 43.53 43.30 -15.42
C ILE A 36 43.92 42.59 -16.74
N PRO A 37 45.20 42.22 -16.97
CA PRO A 37 45.61 41.57 -18.22
C PRO A 37 44.90 40.24 -18.41
N ARG A 38 44.33 40.05 -19.60
CA ARG A 38 43.57 38.86 -20.07
C ARG A 38 44.25 37.51 -19.81
N GLY A 39 45.55 37.44 -19.67
CA GLY A 39 46.32 36.23 -19.42
C GLY A 39 46.09 35.60 -18.03
N ARG A 40 45.82 36.41 -16.98
CA ARG A 40 45.59 35.91 -15.62
C ARG A 40 44.17 35.34 -15.43
N GLN A 41 43.22 35.80 -16.23
CA GLN A 41 41.83 35.32 -16.16
C GLN A 41 41.72 33.93 -16.78
N ILE A 42 42.38 33.68 -17.91
CA ILE A 42 42.41 32.36 -18.57
C ILE A 42 43.08 31.32 -17.67
N HIS A 43 44.18 31.67 -16.99
CA HIS A 43 44.88 30.74 -16.10
C HIS A 43 44.05 30.35 -14.85
N ARG A 44 43.24 31.28 -14.30
CA ARG A 44 42.31 30.99 -13.18
C ARG A 44 41.17 30.10 -13.61
N THR A 45 40.60 30.31 -14.81
CA THR A 45 39.52 29.48 -15.35
C THR A 45 40.01 28.06 -15.62
N PHE A 46 41.20 27.88 -16.18
CA PHE A 46 41.78 26.55 -16.38
C PHE A 46 42.12 25.81 -15.08
N ASN A 47 42.60 26.51 -14.07
CA ASN A 47 42.82 25.89 -12.75
C ASN A 47 41.54 25.50 -12.07
N ASN A 48 40.47 26.29 -12.15
CA ASN A 48 39.18 25.94 -11.60
C ASN A 48 38.58 24.72 -12.30
N ILE A 49 38.69 24.61 -13.62
CA ILE A 49 38.24 23.44 -14.38
C ILE A 49 39.04 22.18 -13.98
N LYS A 50 40.37 22.29 -13.82
CA LYS A 50 41.19 21.16 -13.33
C LYS A 50 40.82 20.71 -11.92
N ILE A 51 40.55 21.64 -11.01
CA ILE A 51 40.13 21.35 -9.64
C ILE A 51 38.75 20.68 -9.65
N THR A 52 37.79 21.18 -10.44
CA THR A 52 36.46 20.59 -10.55
C THR A 52 36.49 19.17 -11.11
N LEU A 53 37.33 18.93 -12.18
CA LEU A 53 37.54 17.60 -12.75
C LEU A 53 38.22 16.65 -11.73
N LEU A 54 39.23 17.15 -10.99
CA LEU A 54 39.90 16.36 -9.96
C LEU A 54 38.96 16.00 -8.82
N CYS A 55 38.13 16.94 -8.31
CA CYS A 55 37.12 16.68 -7.30
C CYS A 55 36.10 15.69 -7.80
N GLY A 56 35.60 15.80 -9.02
CA GLY A 56 34.68 14.84 -9.63
C GLY A 56 35.28 13.44 -9.72
N PHE A 57 36.55 13.33 -10.14
CA PHE A 57 37.25 12.05 -10.20
C PHE A 57 37.49 11.41 -8.82
N VAL A 58 37.89 12.22 -7.85
CA VAL A 58 38.03 11.75 -6.44
C VAL A 58 36.68 11.30 -5.86
N THR A 59 35.59 12.02 -6.15
CA THR A 59 34.26 11.62 -5.73
C THR A 59 33.85 10.29 -6.36
N ILE A 60 34.12 10.08 -7.64
CA ILE A 60 33.85 8.80 -8.33
C ILE A 60 34.70 7.68 -7.76
N LEU A 61 35.99 7.92 -7.44
CA LEU A 61 36.85 6.92 -6.80
C LEU A 61 36.41 6.56 -5.39
N VAL A 62 36.01 7.56 -4.60
CA VAL A 62 35.45 7.33 -3.23
C VAL A 62 34.13 6.56 -3.30
N LEU A 63 33.23 6.93 -4.21
CA LEU A 63 31.98 6.20 -4.41
C LEU A 63 32.24 4.77 -4.88
N ARG A 64 33.20 4.57 -5.80
CA ARG A 64 33.59 3.23 -6.27
C ARG A 64 34.28 2.41 -5.18
N GLY A 65 35.10 3.03 -4.33
CA GLY A 65 35.71 2.40 -3.17
C GLY A 65 34.69 2.03 -2.08
N TYR A 66 33.69 2.88 -1.87
CA TYR A 66 32.61 2.61 -0.90
C TYR A 66 31.64 1.52 -1.37
N ILE A 67 31.40 1.41 -2.69
CA ILE A 67 30.56 0.36 -3.29
C ILE A 67 31.37 -0.95 -3.44
N GLY A 68 32.70 -0.86 -3.64
CA GLY A 68 33.57 -2.03 -3.85
C GLY A 68 34.00 -2.78 -2.60
N VAL A 69 33.90 -2.18 -1.40
CA VAL A 69 34.35 -2.82 -0.14
C VAL A 69 33.26 -3.69 0.51
N ASN A 70 31.99 -3.62 0.05
CA ASN A 70 30.87 -4.41 0.60
C ASN A 70 30.32 -5.49 -0.33
N LEU A 71 30.95 -5.75 -1.46
CA LEU A 71 30.63 -6.89 -2.32
C LEU A 71 31.75 -7.93 -2.20
N GLY A 72 31.63 -8.74 -1.15
CA GLY A 72 32.33 -10.01 -1.09
C GLY A 72 31.92 -10.83 -2.32
N THR A 73 32.78 -10.81 -3.33
CA THR A 73 32.70 -11.63 -4.52
C THR A 73 32.87 -13.09 -4.11
N SER A 74 31.79 -13.88 -4.20
CA SER A 74 31.89 -15.31 -4.57
C SER A 74 30.56 -16.04 -4.80
N ASN A 75 29.39 -15.50 -4.45
CA ASN A 75 28.15 -16.26 -4.63
C ASN A 75 27.06 -15.59 -5.49
N ALA A 76 27.13 -14.26 -5.71
CA ALA A 76 26.11 -13.59 -6.50
C ALA A 76 26.22 -13.88 -8.01
N ASP A 77 27.45 -14.01 -8.51
CA ASP A 77 27.69 -14.33 -9.93
C ASP A 77 27.39 -15.80 -10.24
N ALA A 78 27.66 -16.71 -9.31
CA ALA A 78 27.28 -18.12 -9.45
C ALA A 78 25.76 -18.32 -9.36
N ILE A 79 25.06 -17.55 -8.53
CA ILE A 79 23.59 -17.59 -8.43
C ILE A 79 22.95 -16.97 -9.68
N ASN A 80 23.50 -15.88 -10.22
CA ASN A 80 23.03 -15.29 -11.47
C ASN A 80 23.30 -16.18 -12.70
N GLN A 81 24.45 -16.86 -12.76
CA GLN A 81 24.72 -17.80 -13.84
C GLN A 81 23.81 -19.04 -13.77
N ASN A 82 23.60 -19.62 -12.59
CA ASN A 82 22.66 -20.71 -12.40
C ASN A 82 21.22 -20.31 -12.73
N LEU A 83 20.79 -19.08 -12.40
CA LEU A 83 19.47 -18.58 -12.74
C LEU A 83 19.32 -18.35 -14.26
N LEU A 84 20.38 -17.90 -14.91
CA LEU A 84 20.40 -17.69 -16.36
C LEU A 84 20.41 -19.03 -17.13
N GLU A 85 21.17 -20.00 -16.66
CA GLU A 85 21.20 -21.36 -17.22
C GLU A 85 19.87 -22.08 -17.04
N GLU A 86 19.25 -21.97 -15.86
CA GLU A 86 17.92 -22.55 -15.57
C GLU A 86 16.84 -21.89 -16.43
N THR A 87 16.90 -20.55 -16.60
CA THR A 87 15.99 -19.82 -17.47
C THR A 87 16.13 -20.26 -18.93
N ASN A 88 17.36 -20.44 -19.40
CA ASN A 88 17.64 -20.91 -20.77
C ASN A 88 17.23 -22.39 -20.97
N ARG A 89 17.34 -23.24 -19.94
CA ARG A 89 16.88 -24.62 -19.97
C ARG A 89 15.36 -24.70 -20.09
N ILE A 90 14.64 -23.91 -19.28
CA ILE A 90 13.16 -23.83 -19.32
C ILE A 90 12.69 -23.31 -20.69
N LEU A 91 13.36 -22.30 -21.25
CA LEU A 91 13.07 -21.78 -22.59
C LEU A 91 13.35 -22.82 -23.69
N ALA A 92 14.36 -23.69 -23.53
CA ALA A 92 14.65 -24.76 -24.45
C ALA A 92 13.63 -25.91 -24.34
N GLU A 93 13.16 -26.26 -23.13
CA GLU A 93 12.11 -27.23 -22.91
C GLU A 93 10.76 -26.79 -23.49
N ILE A 94 10.41 -25.48 -23.34
CA ILE A 94 9.21 -24.88 -23.95
C ILE A 94 9.31 -24.92 -25.48
N LYS A 95 10.50 -24.73 -26.06
CA LYS A 95 10.73 -24.80 -27.51
C LYS A 95 10.76 -26.23 -28.08
N SER A 96 11.05 -27.24 -27.26
CA SER A 96 11.20 -28.63 -27.71
C SER A 96 9.91 -29.45 -27.75
N GLY A 97 8.76 -28.92 -27.27
CA GLY A 97 7.43 -29.48 -27.48
C GLY A 97 7.27 -30.96 -27.08
N LYS A 98 7.89 -31.42 -25.97
CA LYS A 98 7.66 -32.76 -25.45
C LYS A 98 6.55 -32.74 -24.41
N ASP A 99 5.38 -33.24 -24.83
CA ASP A 99 4.28 -33.60 -23.94
C ASP A 99 4.67 -34.82 -23.07
N PRO A 100 4.35 -34.81 -21.78
CA PRO A 100 4.29 -36.01 -21.00
C PRO A 100 2.90 -36.64 -21.18
N SER A 101 2.87 -37.76 -21.89
CA SER A 101 1.68 -38.58 -22.15
C SER A 101 1.13 -39.29 -20.92
N ASP A 102 -0.20 -39.33 -20.90
CA ASP A 102 -1.11 -40.34 -20.37
C ASP A 102 -1.05 -40.80 -18.91
N SER A 103 -2.05 -40.44 -18.17
CA SER A 103 -2.89 -41.38 -17.43
C SER A 103 -4.24 -40.76 -17.06
N ASP A 104 -5.29 -41.50 -17.39
CA ASP A 104 -6.70 -41.29 -17.18
C ASP A 104 -7.08 -40.83 -15.77
N SER A 105 -7.93 -39.85 -15.67
CA SER A 105 -9.16 -39.87 -14.83
C SER A 105 -10.01 -38.64 -15.02
N ASP A 106 -11.29 -38.90 -15.26
CA ASP A 106 -12.41 -37.94 -15.31
C ASP A 106 -12.33 -36.87 -14.24
N ASN A 107 -12.11 -35.62 -14.67
CA ASN A 107 -12.50 -34.44 -13.92
C ASN A 107 -12.83 -33.33 -14.91
N ASN A 108 -14.10 -32.97 -14.98
CA ASN A 108 -14.58 -31.76 -15.63
C ASN A 108 -13.94 -30.51 -14.98
N ASN A 109 -12.71 -30.23 -15.36
CA ASN A 109 -12.06 -28.95 -15.13
C ASN A 109 -12.38 -28.07 -16.33
N LEU A 110 -13.24 -27.09 -16.14
CA LEU A 110 -13.35 -25.95 -17.04
C LEU A 110 -12.03 -25.17 -16.98
N ILE A 111 -11.04 -25.69 -17.72
CA ILE A 111 -9.86 -24.93 -18.12
C ILE A 111 -10.38 -23.94 -19.16
N PHE A 112 -10.01 -22.70 -19.03
CA PHE A 112 -10.18 -21.69 -20.08
C PHE A 112 -9.40 -22.16 -21.32
N ASP A 113 -10.06 -22.94 -22.17
CA ASP A 113 -9.55 -23.31 -23.46
C ASP A 113 -10.04 -22.24 -24.45
N THR A 114 -9.16 -21.32 -24.77
CA THR A 114 -9.39 -20.36 -25.86
C THR A 114 -8.42 -20.71 -26.97
N ASP A 115 -8.92 -21.42 -27.95
CA ASP A 115 -8.27 -21.62 -29.23
C ASP A 115 -7.70 -20.32 -29.79
N THR A 116 -6.46 -20.38 -30.18
CA THR A 116 -5.56 -19.47 -30.92
C THR A 116 -4.52 -18.73 -30.09
N ASN A 117 -3.28 -19.28 -30.08
CA ASN A 117 -2.03 -18.61 -29.68
C ASN A 117 -2.05 -17.93 -28.27
N ASN A 118 -2.59 -18.58 -27.25
CA ASN A 118 -2.78 -17.96 -25.94
C ASN A 118 -1.65 -18.33 -24.98
N VAL A 119 -0.70 -17.40 -24.84
CA VAL A 119 0.13 -17.33 -23.65
C VAL A 119 -0.78 -16.91 -22.50
N THR A 120 -1.12 -17.83 -21.61
CA THR A 120 -1.85 -17.52 -20.37
C THR A 120 -1.05 -16.50 -19.58
N PHE A 121 -1.70 -15.43 -19.12
CA PHE A 121 -1.04 -14.39 -18.31
C PHE A 121 -0.46 -14.98 -17.03
N THR A 122 0.78 -14.62 -16.71
CA THR A 122 1.47 -15.05 -15.48
C THR A 122 2.03 -13.84 -14.74
N LEU A 123 2.07 -13.90 -13.41
CA LEU A 123 2.70 -12.88 -12.55
C LEU A 123 4.23 -12.88 -12.62
N GLY A 124 4.81 -13.72 -13.44
CA GLY A 124 6.24 -13.94 -13.62
C GLY A 124 6.58 -15.42 -13.71
N PRO A 125 7.85 -15.80 -13.71
CA PRO A 125 8.26 -17.21 -13.76
C PRO A 125 7.58 -18.03 -12.64
N LYS A 126 7.14 -19.27 -12.98
CA LYS A 126 6.50 -20.15 -12.00
C LYS A 126 7.49 -20.54 -10.90
N ILE A 127 7.10 -20.35 -9.65
CA ILE A 127 7.86 -20.73 -8.46
C ILE A 127 7.25 -22.02 -7.90
N THR A 128 8.06 -23.08 -7.70
CA THR A 128 7.57 -24.41 -7.28
C THR A 128 8.15 -24.89 -5.96
N ASN A 129 9.22 -24.28 -5.45
CA ASN A 129 9.95 -24.73 -4.27
C ASN A 129 10.11 -23.66 -3.20
N TRP A 130 9.19 -22.69 -3.15
CA TRP A 130 9.35 -21.51 -2.29
C TRP A 130 9.52 -21.85 -0.81
N ASP A 131 8.75 -22.79 -0.27
CA ASP A 131 8.85 -23.16 1.14
C ASP A 131 10.24 -23.71 1.50
N LYS A 132 10.85 -24.49 0.60
CA LYS A 132 12.21 -25.00 0.76
C LYS A 132 13.25 -23.88 0.66
N ASP A 133 13.13 -23.03 -0.37
CA ASP A 133 14.08 -21.95 -0.63
C ASP A 133 14.00 -20.89 0.48
N ARG A 134 12.79 -20.54 0.93
CA ARG A 134 12.54 -19.68 2.08
C ARG A 134 13.20 -20.24 3.35
N LYS A 135 13.03 -21.54 3.62
CA LYS A 135 13.66 -22.21 4.78
C LYS A 135 15.18 -22.15 4.71
N ILE A 136 15.77 -22.37 3.54
CA ILE A 136 17.23 -22.28 3.33
C ILE A 136 17.70 -20.84 3.56
N TRP A 137 16.98 -19.86 3.03
CA TRP A 137 17.31 -18.46 3.20
C TRP A 137 17.27 -18.05 4.68
N LEU A 138 16.22 -18.39 5.41
CA LEU A 138 16.07 -18.11 6.85
C LEU A 138 17.18 -18.76 7.68
N HIS A 139 17.60 -19.96 7.31
CA HIS A 139 18.72 -20.61 8.00
C HIS A 139 20.06 -19.89 7.79
N ARG A 140 20.25 -19.30 6.60
CA ARG A 140 21.46 -18.52 6.25
C ARG A 140 21.46 -17.10 6.77
N ASN A 141 20.30 -16.58 7.15
CA ASN A 141 20.12 -15.20 7.60
C ASN A 141 19.39 -15.15 8.96
N PRO A 142 20.02 -15.67 10.03
CA PRO A 142 19.38 -15.76 11.36
C PRO A 142 19.08 -14.41 11.99
N GLU A 143 19.71 -13.32 11.51
CA GLU A 143 19.45 -11.94 11.92
C GLU A 143 18.10 -11.40 11.41
N PHE A 144 17.43 -12.14 10.51
CA PHE A 144 16.08 -11.84 10.02
C PHE A 144 15.06 -12.89 10.49
N PRO A 145 14.70 -12.91 11.77
CA PRO A 145 13.79 -13.91 12.31
C PRO A 145 12.36 -13.71 11.78
N THR A 146 11.60 -14.79 11.62
CA THR A 146 10.18 -14.76 11.25
C THR A 146 9.26 -14.35 12.39
N HIS A 147 9.78 -14.30 13.61
CA HIS A 147 9.07 -13.89 14.81
C HIS A 147 9.86 -12.79 15.53
N VAL A 148 9.17 -11.77 16.00
CA VAL A 148 9.73 -10.67 16.81
C VAL A 148 8.89 -10.55 18.08
N ASN A 149 9.52 -10.65 19.26
CA ASN A 149 8.83 -10.66 20.56
C ASN A 149 7.72 -11.74 20.62
N ASP A 150 8.02 -12.95 20.17
CA ASP A 150 7.13 -14.11 20.11
C ASP A 150 5.89 -13.95 19.20
N LYS A 151 5.80 -12.86 18.43
CA LYS A 151 4.75 -12.63 17.44
C LYS A 151 5.28 -12.91 16.03
N PRO A 152 4.48 -13.57 15.16
CA PRO A 152 4.85 -13.72 13.76
C PRO A 152 5.06 -12.35 13.11
N ARG A 153 6.05 -12.24 12.25
CA ARG A 153 6.36 -11.01 11.54
C ARG A 153 5.30 -10.72 10.48
N ILE A 154 4.68 -9.55 10.57
CA ILE A 154 3.62 -9.09 9.69
C ILE A 154 4.13 -7.90 8.89
N MET A 155 3.82 -7.85 7.61
CA MET A 155 3.99 -6.68 6.76
C MET A 155 2.63 -6.22 6.25
N LEU A 156 2.17 -5.06 6.71
CA LEU A 156 1.00 -4.40 6.14
C LEU A 156 1.39 -3.77 4.80
N VAL A 157 0.61 -4.06 3.77
CA VAL A 157 0.81 -3.56 2.42
C VAL A 157 -0.42 -2.77 2.00
N THR A 158 -0.21 -1.55 1.57
CA THR A 158 -1.26 -0.70 1.01
C THR A 158 -0.68 0.10 -0.16
N GLY A 159 -1.53 0.74 -0.95
CA GLY A 159 -1.05 1.53 -2.07
C GLY A 159 -2.14 2.40 -2.66
N SER A 160 -1.72 3.36 -3.48
CA SER A 160 -2.60 4.20 -4.28
C SER A 160 -2.03 4.37 -5.68
N ARG A 161 -2.76 5.05 -6.54
CA ARG A 161 -2.25 5.45 -7.85
C ARG A 161 -1.01 6.37 -7.70
N PRO A 162 -0.05 6.33 -8.65
CA PRO A 162 1.18 7.13 -8.57
C PRO A 162 0.95 8.63 -8.76
N ASN A 163 -0.10 9.01 -9.49
CA ASN A 163 -0.44 10.41 -9.76
C ASN A 163 -1.28 11.01 -8.63
N PRO A 164 -1.19 12.32 -8.41
CA PRO A 164 -2.13 13.01 -7.52
C PRO A 164 -3.58 12.73 -7.90
N CYS A 165 -4.47 12.85 -6.93
CA CYS A 165 -5.90 12.76 -7.17
C CYS A 165 -6.38 13.91 -8.08
N ASP A 166 -7.50 13.71 -8.78
CA ASP A 166 -8.09 14.73 -9.63
C ASP A 166 -8.59 15.94 -8.82
N ASN A 167 -8.60 15.80 -7.49
CA ASN A 167 -8.95 16.85 -6.54
C ASN A 167 -8.08 16.74 -5.27
N ALA A 168 -7.77 17.88 -4.67
CA ALA A 168 -6.95 17.97 -3.45
C ALA A 168 -7.60 17.35 -2.21
N ILE A 169 -8.92 17.20 -2.19
CA ILE A 169 -9.65 16.57 -1.09
C ILE A 169 -9.34 15.08 -1.07
N GLY A 170 -9.29 14.45 -2.24
CA GLY A 170 -8.90 13.04 -2.36
C GLY A 170 -7.50 12.76 -1.83
N ASP A 171 -6.51 13.57 -2.21
CA ASP A 171 -5.15 13.47 -1.69
C ASP A 171 -5.10 13.64 -0.16
N HIS A 172 -5.89 14.58 0.38
CA HIS A 172 -5.98 14.80 1.82
C HIS A 172 -6.48 13.54 2.55
N TYR A 173 -7.50 12.86 2.02
CA TYR A 173 -8.00 11.63 2.64
C TYR A 173 -7.06 10.45 2.46
N LEU A 174 -6.35 10.35 1.35
CA LEU A 174 -5.29 9.34 1.17
C LEU A 174 -4.17 9.51 2.20
N LEU A 175 -3.75 10.75 2.47
CA LEU A 175 -2.77 11.05 3.51
C LEU A 175 -3.28 10.67 4.92
N LYS A 176 -4.53 10.98 5.23
CA LYS A 176 -5.16 10.56 6.50
C LYS A 176 -5.22 9.04 6.63
N ALA A 177 -5.63 8.34 5.57
CA ALA A 177 -5.68 6.89 5.55
C ALA A 177 -4.28 6.25 5.70
N THR A 178 -3.27 6.86 5.11
CA THR A 178 -1.87 6.45 5.27
C THR A 178 -1.38 6.67 6.70
N LYS A 179 -1.64 7.86 7.28
CA LYS A 179 -1.32 8.16 8.69
C LYS A 179 -1.98 7.16 9.64
N ASN A 180 -3.25 6.87 9.44
CA ASN A 180 -3.99 5.90 10.25
C ASN A 180 -3.34 4.52 10.26
N LYS A 181 -2.94 4.02 9.09
CA LYS A 181 -2.25 2.74 8.96
C LYS A 181 -0.86 2.76 9.60
N ILE A 182 -0.11 3.86 9.44
CA ILE A 182 1.20 4.04 10.08
C ILE A 182 1.06 4.04 11.60
N ASP A 183 0.06 4.72 12.15
CA ASP A 183 -0.18 4.78 13.60
C ASP A 183 -0.54 3.40 14.16
N TYR A 184 -1.43 2.66 13.49
CA TYR A 184 -1.75 1.29 13.88
C TYR A 184 -0.52 0.38 13.84
N CYS A 185 0.24 0.43 12.74
CA CYS A 185 1.46 -0.38 12.60
C CYS A 185 2.51 -0.04 13.66
N ARG A 186 2.64 1.24 14.01
CA ARG A 186 3.55 1.70 15.07
C ARG A 186 3.13 1.16 16.43
N ILE A 187 1.84 1.21 16.76
CA ILE A 187 1.30 0.71 18.03
C ILE A 187 1.58 -0.79 18.18
N HIS A 188 1.39 -1.55 17.11
CA HIS A 188 1.46 -3.03 17.15
C HIS A 188 2.79 -3.61 16.70
N GLY A 189 3.77 -2.78 16.33
CA GLY A 189 5.08 -3.24 15.87
C GLY A 189 5.04 -3.97 14.53
N ILE A 190 4.12 -3.59 13.65
CA ILE A 190 3.92 -4.14 12.31
C ILE A 190 4.72 -3.30 11.30
N GLU A 191 5.37 -3.96 10.35
CA GLU A 191 6.03 -3.30 9.23
C GLU A 191 4.99 -2.83 8.20
N ILE A 192 5.22 -1.67 7.56
CA ILE A 192 4.30 -1.13 6.58
C ILE A 192 5.02 -0.79 5.28
N VAL A 193 4.41 -1.20 4.15
CA VAL A 193 4.80 -0.81 2.79
C VAL A 193 3.66 -0.05 2.15
N TYR A 194 3.94 1.17 1.71
CA TYR A 194 3.03 1.99 0.91
C TYR A 194 3.55 2.04 -0.52
N ASN A 195 2.79 1.50 -1.47
CA ASN A 195 3.20 1.44 -2.87
C ASN A 195 2.42 2.42 -3.74
N MET A 196 3.15 3.18 -4.56
CA MET A 196 2.59 4.08 -5.57
C MET A 196 3.01 3.69 -6.99
N ALA A 197 3.74 2.58 -7.18
CA ALA A 197 4.22 2.17 -8.49
C ALA A 197 3.28 1.15 -9.16
N HIS A 198 3.11 1.27 -10.47
CA HIS A 198 2.52 0.22 -11.28
C HIS A 198 3.57 -0.83 -11.60
N LEU A 199 3.44 -2.02 -11.01
CA LEU A 199 4.38 -3.12 -11.24
C LEU A 199 4.07 -3.91 -12.51
N ASP A 200 2.84 -3.85 -12.97
CA ASP A 200 2.36 -4.54 -14.16
C ASP A 200 1.35 -3.66 -14.91
N LYS A 201 1.55 -3.49 -16.21
CA LYS A 201 0.69 -2.65 -17.05
C LYS A 201 -0.67 -3.27 -17.31
N GLU A 202 -0.72 -4.61 -17.37
CA GLU A 202 -1.95 -5.37 -17.62
C GLU A 202 -2.83 -5.47 -16.39
N LEU A 203 -2.21 -5.49 -15.20
CA LEU A 203 -2.90 -5.55 -13.91
C LEU A 203 -2.97 -4.17 -13.25
N SER A 204 -3.93 -3.36 -13.63
CA SER A 204 -4.17 -2.03 -13.02
C SER A 204 -5.41 -2.00 -12.14
N GLY A 205 -5.55 -0.92 -11.38
CA GLY A 205 -6.65 -0.74 -10.43
C GLY A 205 -6.53 -1.74 -9.28
N PHE A 206 -7.64 -2.35 -8.89
CA PHE A 206 -7.70 -3.33 -7.80
C PHE A 206 -6.89 -4.62 -8.06
N TRP A 207 -6.55 -4.93 -9.30
CA TRP A 207 -5.68 -6.06 -9.66
C TRP A 207 -4.21 -5.83 -9.36
N ALA A 208 -3.76 -4.58 -9.23
CA ALA A 208 -2.36 -4.23 -8.99
C ALA A 208 -1.80 -4.79 -7.66
N LYS A 209 -2.68 -5.17 -6.73
CA LYS A 209 -2.29 -5.81 -5.46
C LYS A 209 -1.58 -7.16 -5.67
N LEU A 210 -1.95 -7.96 -6.67
CA LEU A 210 -1.43 -9.32 -6.84
C LEU A 210 0.07 -9.36 -7.20
N PRO A 211 0.57 -8.63 -8.22
CA PRO A 211 1.99 -8.59 -8.51
C PRO A 211 2.81 -7.98 -7.37
N LEU A 212 2.25 -7.03 -6.62
CA LEU A 212 2.91 -6.43 -5.46
C LEU A 212 3.06 -7.44 -4.31
N ILE A 213 1.98 -8.14 -3.95
CA ILE A 213 2.01 -9.15 -2.89
C ILE A 213 3.01 -10.25 -3.25
N ARG A 214 2.96 -10.77 -4.50
CA ARG A 214 3.91 -11.79 -4.97
C ARG A 214 5.36 -11.31 -4.85
N ARG A 215 5.65 -10.10 -5.31
CA ARG A 215 6.99 -9.51 -5.22
C ARG A 215 7.47 -9.38 -3.78
N LEU A 216 6.61 -8.91 -2.87
CA LEU A 216 6.97 -8.78 -1.46
C LEU A 216 7.17 -10.12 -0.76
N MET A 217 6.39 -11.15 -1.08
CA MET A 217 6.62 -12.50 -0.58
C MET A 217 8.01 -13.01 -0.93
N LEU A 218 8.43 -12.83 -2.19
CA LEU A 218 9.71 -13.31 -2.69
C LEU A 218 10.90 -12.47 -2.20
N SER A 219 10.73 -11.16 -1.99
CA SER A 219 11.80 -10.27 -1.54
C SER A 219 11.94 -10.19 -0.02
N HIS A 220 10.96 -10.69 0.74
CA HIS A 220 10.94 -10.68 2.21
C HIS A 220 10.65 -12.07 2.79
N PRO A 221 11.60 -13.01 2.66
CA PRO A 221 11.43 -14.37 3.18
C PRO A 221 11.20 -14.41 4.70
N GLU A 222 11.68 -13.41 5.44
CA GLU A 222 11.54 -13.27 6.88
C GLU A 222 10.10 -12.92 7.31
N VAL A 223 9.29 -12.35 6.43
CA VAL A 223 7.91 -12.01 6.74
C VAL A 223 7.04 -13.25 6.74
N GLU A 224 6.31 -13.48 7.82
CA GLU A 224 5.40 -14.63 7.95
C GLU A 224 4.03 -14.35 7.34
N TRP A 225 3.52 -13.10 7.47
CA TRP A 225 2.23 -12.70 6.95
C TRP A 225 2.32 -11.40 6.16
N ILE A 226 1.86 -11.41 4.91
CA ILE A 226 1.57 -10.21 4.13
C ILE A 226 0.09 -9.86 4.37
N TRP A 227 -0.16 -8.66 4.88
CA TRP A 227 -1.50 -8.15 5.11
C TRP A 227 -1.81 -7.04 4.11
N TRP A 228 -2.65 -7.32 3.14
CA TRP A 228 -3.16 -6.31 2.22
C TRP A 228 -4.26 -5.50 2.88
N MET A 229 -4.27 -4.18 2.65
CA MET A 229 -5.35 -3.28 3.04
C MET A 229 -5.51 -2.18 1.99
N ASP A 230 -6.71 -2.05 1.43
CA ASP A 230 -7.02 -1.02 0.44
C ASP A 230 -6.81 0.39 0.99
N SER A 231 -6.53 1.36 0.11
CA SER A 231 -6.22 2.74 0.51
C SER A 231 -7.40 3.45 1.18
N ASP A 232 -8.63 3.08 0.82
CA ASP A 232 -9.88 3.61 1.35
C ASP A 232 -10.44 2.85 2.57
N ALA A 233 -9.66 1.95 3.16
CA ALA A 233 -9.95 1.29 4.42
C ALA A 233 -9.16 1.95 5.57
N LEU A 234 -9.77 2.07 6.75
CA LEU A 234 -9.20 2.66 7.96
C LEU A 234 -9.29 1.69 9.13
N PHE A 235 -8.23 1.61 9.94
CA PHE A 235 -8.34 1.02 11.27
C PHE A 235 -9.18 1.93 12.15
N THR A 236 -10.27 1.43 12.69
CA THR A 236 -11.15 2.17 13.59
C THR A 236 -11.10 1.64 15.03
N ASP A 237 -10.48 0.49 15.24
CA ASP A 237 -10.04 0.02 16.55
C ASP A 237 -8.51 -0.05 16.58
N MET A 238 -7.90 0.97 17.18
CA MET A 238 -6.43 1.10 17.23
C MET A 238 -5.79 0.18 18.27
N VAL A 239 -6.59 -0.46 19.13
CA VAL A 239 -6.14 -1.33 20.22
C VAL A 239 -6.25 -2.80 19.84
N PHE A 240 -7.20 -3.15 18.98
CA PHE A 240 -7.46 -4.54 18.59
C PHE A 240 -6.26 -5.17 17.88
N GLU A 241 -5.89 -6.37 18.31
CA GLU A 241 -4.85 -7.18 17.66
C GLU A 241 -5.48 -8.38 16.95
N ILE A 242 -5.03 -8.68 15.72
CA ILE A 242 -5.46 -9.87 14.99
C ILE A 242 -5.03 -11.12 15.76
N PRO A 243 -5.96 -12.06 16.05
CA PRO A 243 -5.65 -13.29 16.78
C PRO A 243 -4.97 -14.33 15.86
N LEU A 244 -3.71 -14.10 15.46
CA LEU A 244 -2.98 -14.96 14.53
C LEU A 244 -2.88 -16.42 14.96
N SER A 245 -2.94 -16.69 16.26
CA SER A 245 -2.96 -18.05 16.80
C SER A 245 -4.15 -18.87 16.30
N LYS A 246 -5.28 -18.22 15.98
CA LYS A 246 -6.50 -18.82 15.41
C LYS A 246 -6.25 -19.37 13.99
N TYR A 247 -5.26 -18.83 13.26
CA TYR A 247 -5.03 -19.13 11.85
C TYR A 247 -3.81 -20.01 11.58
N LYS A 248 -3.31 -20.74 12.60
CA LYS A 248 -2.09 -21.56 12.49
C LYS A 248 -2.10 -22.52 11.29
N ASN A 249 -3.26 -23.08 10.95
CA ASN A 249 -3.43 -24.07 9.89
C ASN A 249 -3.88 -23.48 8.54
N HIS A 250 -4.02 -22.15 8.46
CA HIS A 250 -4.54 -21.47 7.27
C HIS A 250 -3.46 -20.58 6.64
N ASN A 251 -3.59 -20.35 5.34
CA ASN A 251 -2.66 -19.55 4.56
C ASN A 251 -3.29 -18.26 4.00
N LEU A 252 -4.62 -18.22 3.92
CA LEU A 252 -5.39 -17.02 3.60
C LEU A 252 -6.42 -16.78 4.70
N VAL A 253 -6.44 -15.56 5.25
CA VAL A 253 -7.51 -15.06 6.12
C VAL A 253 -8.18 -13.89 5.39
N VAL A 254 -9.46 -14.02 5.12
CA VAL A 254 -10.25 -13.02 4.40
C VAL A 254 -11.61 -12.86 5.05
N HIS A 255 -12.12 -11.62 5.10
CA HIS A 255 -13.48 -11.40 5.60
C HIS A 255 -14.50 -12.08 4.70
N GLY A 256 -15.41 -12.87 5.28
CA GLY A 256 -16.42 -13.55 4.48
C GLY A 256 -17.35 -14.47 5.27
N TYR A 257 -18.43 -14.85 4.62
CA TYR A 257 -19.50 -15.66 5.18
C TYR A 257 -19.69 -16.96 4.41
N PRO A 258 -19.49 -18.14 5.04
CA PRO A 258 -19.61 -19.45 4.37
C PRO A 258 -20.95 -19.66 3.66
N ASP A 259 -22.06 -19.21 4.25
CA ASP A 259 -23.39 -19.36 3.65
C ASP A 259 -23.57 -18.52 2.40
N LEU A 260 -23.11 -17.26 2.42
CA LEU A 260 -23.10 -16.41 1.24
C LEU A 260 -22.21 -16.96 0.13
N LEU A 261 -21.06 -17.58 0.50
CA LEU A 261 -20.11 -18.14 -0.45
C LEU A 261 -20.64 -19.44 -1.09
N PHE A 262 -21.07 -20.41 -0.29
CA PHE A 262 -21.35 -21.75 -0.79
C PHE A 262 -22.83 -22.06 -1.05
N LYS A 263 -23.75 -21.44 -0.32
CA LYS A 263 -25.19 -21.63 -0.56
C LYS A 263 -25.73 -20.63 -1.58
N GLU A 264 -25.38 -19.35 -1.39
CA GLU A 264 -25.94 -18.29 -2.23
C GLU A 264 -25.06 -17.96 -3.46
N LYS A 265 -23.77 -18.28 -3.43
CA LYS A 265 -22.77 -17.87 -4.43
C LYS A 265 -22.80 -16.35 -4.68
N SER A 266 -22.94 -15.59 -3.60
CA SER A 266 -23.07 -14.14 -3.67
C SER A 266 -21.74 -13.48 -4.01
N TRP A 267 -21.73 -12.47 -4.87
CA TRP A 267 -20.54 -11.72 -5.24
C TRP A 267 -19.96 -10.86 -4.10
N ILE A 268 -20.71 -10.68 -3.02
CA ILE A 268 -20.26 -10.01 -1.78
C ILE A 268 -19.93 -11.01 -0.65
N ALA A 269 -19.81 -12.29 -0.98
CA ALA A 269 -19.57 -13.35 0.02
C ALA A 269 -18.24 -13.22 0.75
N VAL A 270 -17.21 -12.63 0.12
CA VAL A 270 -15.93 -12.24 0.70
C VAL A 270 -15.61 -10.80 0.34
N ASN A 271 -14.69 -10.17 1.06
CA ASN A 271 -14.17 -8.86 0.71
C ASN A 271 -12.62 -8.90 0.64
N THR A 272 -12.08 -8.48 -0.51
CA THR A 272 -10.64 -8.47 -0.80
C THR A 272 -9.95 -7.14 -0.53
N GLY A 273 -10.64 -6.21 0.14
CA GLY A 273 -10.04 -4.93 0.55
C GLY A 273 -9.18 -5.01 1.81
N SER A 274 -9.31 -6.12 2.59
CA SER A 274 -8.41 -6.42 3.71
C SER A 274 -8.31 -7.93 3.89
N PHE A 275 -7.11 -8.49 3.73
CA PHE A 275 -6.85 -9.92 3.90
C PHE A 275 -5.38 -10.18 4.24
N LEU A 276 -5.10 -11.34 4.86
CA LEU A 276 -3.76 -11.77 5.19
C LEU A 276 -3.39 -13.01 4.37
N PHE A 277 -2.20 -12.98 3.76
CA PHE A 277 -1.57 -14.14 3.13
C PHE A 277 -0.36 -14.60 3.95
N ARG A 278 -0.28 -15.90 4.24
CA ARG A 278 0.94 -16.49 4.75
C ARG A 278 1.99 -16.55 3.64
N ASN A 279 3.23 -16.23 3.93
CA ASN A 279 4.32 -16.30 2.97
C ASN A 279 4.76 -17.76 2.78
N CYS A 280 4.12 -18.45 1.84
CA CYS A 280 4.34 -19.87 1.54
C CYS A 280 4.03 -20.22 0.08
N GLN A 281 4.42 -21.39 -0.38
CA GLN A 281 4.18 -21.86 -1.74
C GLN A 281 2.70 -21.84 -2.12
N TRP A 282 1.83 -22.34 -1.25
CA TRP A 282 0.38 -22.37 -1.50
C TRP A 282 -0.18 -20.97 -1.84
N SER A 283 0.32 -19.93 -1.19
CA SER A 283 -0.12 -18.56 -1.44
C SER A 283 0.35 -18.03 -2.80
N LEU A 284 1.55 -18.39 -3.23
CA LEU A 284 2.05 -18.10 -4.57
C LEU A 284 1.21 -18.84 -5.63
N ASP A 285 0.88 -20.10 -5.40
CA ASP A 285 0.03 -20.89 -6.31
C ASP A 285 -1.37 -20.30 -6.44
N LEU A 286 -1.96 -19.80 -5.32
CA LEU A 286 -3.26 -19.11 -5.38
C LEU A 286 -3.17 -17.78 -6.14
N LEU A 287 -2.11 -16.99 -5.95
CA LEU A 287 -1.90 -15.76 -6.70
C LEU A 287 -1.78 -16.05 -8.21
N ASP A 288 -1.05 -17.11 -8.59
CA ASP A 288 -0.90 -17.52 -9.98
C ASP A 288 -2.23 -18.02 -10.59
N ALA A 289 -3.11 -18.64 -9.80
CA ALA A 289 -4.45 -19.04 -10.22
C ALA A 289 -5.44 -17.88 -10.30
N TRP A 290 -5.24 -16.83 -9.50
CA TRP A 290 -6.13 -15.67 -9.40
C TRP A 290 -5.87 -14.63 -10.50
N ALA A 291 -4.60 -14.37 -10.82
CA ALA A 291 -4.18 -13.32 -11.74
C ALA A 291 -4.69 -13.43 -13.19
N PRO A 292 -4.87 -14.64 -13.80
CA PRO A 292 -5.27 -14.76 -15.21
C PRO A 292 -6.59 -14.08 -15.60
N MET A 293 -7.47 -13.78 -14.65
CA MET A 293 -8.73 -13.05 -14.93
C MET A 293 -8.54 -11.52 -14.96
N GLY A 294 -7.33 -11.05 -14.60
CA GLY A 294 -7.04 -9.64 -14.35
C GLY A 294 -6.54 -8.79 -15.53
N PRO A 295 -5.90 -9.35 -16.59
CA PRO A 295 -5.35 -8.53 -17.67
C PRO A 295 -6.40 -7.68 -18.36
N LYS A 296 -6.08 -6.39 -18.59
CA LYS A 296 -6.96 -5.41 -19.21
C LYS A 296 -7.47 -5.84 -20.59
N GLY A 297 -8.63 -5.29 -20.99
CA GLY A 297 -9.25 -5.49 -22.27
C GLY A 297 -10.00 -6.82 -22.34
N ARG A 298 -9.97 -7.49 -23.47
CA ARG A 298 -10.81 -8.64 -23.78
C ARG A 298 -10.81 -9.75 -22.72
N VAL A 299 -9.65 -10.08 -22.16
CA VAL A 299 -9.55 -11.13 -21.13
C VAL A 299 -10.36 -10.79 -19.89
N ARG A 300 -10.21 -9.56 -19.38
CA ARG A 300 -10.93 -9.06 -18.21
C ARG A 300 -12.44 -8.92 -18.47
N GLU A 301 -12.81 -8.48 -19.66
CA GLU A 301 -14.22 -8.36 -20.08
C GLU A 301 -14.90 -9.73 -20.19
N GLU A 302 -14.26 -10.71 -20.83
CA GLU A 302 -14.77 -12.08 -20.94
C GLU A 302 -14.85 -12.77 -19.58
N ALA A 303 -13.84 -12.63 -18.75
CA ALA A 303 -13.87 -13.11 -17.37
C ALA A 303 -15.01 -12.45 -16.58
N GLY A 304 -15.28 -11.15 -16.78
CA GLY A 304 -16.40 -10.43 -16.17
C GLY A 304 -17.76 -11.08 -16.48
N LYS A 305 -17.99 -11.46 -17.73
CA LYS A 305 -19.23 -12.15 -18.18
C LYS A 305 -19.38 -13.49 -17.46
N ILE A 306 -18.30 -14.26 -17.34
CA ILE A 306 -18.32 -15.54 -16.64
C ILE A 306 -18.64 -15.34 -15.15
N LEU A 307 -18.02 -14.35 -14.52
CA LEU A 307 -18.26 -14.03 -13.12
C LEU A 307 -19.72 -13.60 -12.89
N THR A 308 -20.28 -12.73 -13.76
CA THR A 308 -21.69 -12.30 -13.67
C THR A 308 -22.66 -13.47 -13.86
N ALA A 309 -22.36 -14.41 -14.76
CA ALA A 309 -23.19 -15.60 -14.97
C ALA A 309 -23.17 -16.58 -13.78
N ASN A 310 -22.10 -16.61 -12.99
CA ASN A 310 -21.92 -17.59 -11.92
C ASN A 310 -22.12 -17.05 -10.51
N LEU A 311 -22.12 -15.72 -10.32
CA LEU A 311 -22.23 -15.09 -9.01
C LEU A 311 -23.52 -14.29 -8.88
N LYS A 312 -24.31 -14.64 -7.87
CA LYS A 312 -25.61 -14.00 -7.59
C LYS A 312 -25.45 -12.53 -7.23
N GLY A 313 -26.23 -11.68 -7.89
CA GLY A 313 -26.31 -10.25 -7.60
C GLY A 313 -25.13 -9.42 -8.08
N ARG A 314 -24.20 -10.02 -8.81
CA ARG A 314 -23.09 -9.29 -9.41
C ARG A 314 -23.58 -8.40 -10.55
N PRO A 315 -23.27 -7.07 -10.53
CA PRO A 315 -23.55 -6.20 -11.68
C PRO A 315 -22.75 -6.64 -12.92
N ASP A 316 -23.22 -6.22 -14.09
CA ASP A 316 -22.53 -6.53 -15.34
C ASP A 316 -21.40 -5.53 -15.58
N PHE A 317 -20.17 -5.95 -15.32
CA PHE A 317 -18.94 -5.18 -15.55
C PHE A 317 -17.74 -6.11 -15.73
N GLU A 318 -16.57 -5.57 -16.10
CA GLU A 318 -15.32 -6.32 -16.24
C GLU A 318 -14.97 -7.10 -14.95
N ALA A 319 -14.10 -8.11 -15.05
CA ALA A 319 -13.72 -8.91 -13.89
C ALA A 319 -12.99 -8.06 -12.84
N ASP A 320 -13.44 -8.16 -11.59
CA ASP A 320 -12.78 -7.63 -10.41
C ASP A 320 -12.10 -8.74 -9.63
N ASP A 321 -11.12 -8.36 -8.82
CA ASP A 321 -10.31 -9.30 -8.04
C ASP A 321 -11.13 -10.05 -6.99
N GLN A 322 -12.12 -9.41 -6.37
CA GLN A 322 -13.00 -10.01 -5.37
C GLN A 322 -13.86 -11.12 -5.98
N SER A 323 -14.58 -10.80 -7.05
CA SER A 323 -15.43 -11.79 -7.75
C SER A 323 -14.61 -12.96 -8.28
N ALA A 324 -13.40 -12.70 -8.79
CA ALA A 324 -12.50 -13.74 -9.27
C ALA A 324 -12.06 -14.68 -8.13
N LEU A 325 -11.70 -14.13 -6.95
CA LEU A 325 -11.38 -14.97 -5.79
C LEU A 325 -12.57 -15.81 -5.36
N ILE A 326 -13.77 -15.20 -5.26
CA ILE A 326 -15.00 -15.92 -4.92
C ILE A 326 -15.24 -17.09 -5.88
N TYR A 327 -15.11 -16.83 -7.19
CA TYR A 327 -15.28 -17.85 -8.22
C TYR A 327 -14.27 -19.01 -8.06
N LEU A 328 -12.99 -18.74 -7.81
CA LEU A 328 -11.98 -19.74 -7.54
C LEU A 328 -12.31 -20.58 -6.29
N LEU A 329 -12.72 -19.93 -5.21
CA LEU A 329 -13.06 -20.61 -3.95
C LEU A 329 -14.31 -21.51 -4.08
N ILE A 330 -15.23 -21.18 -4.98
CA ILE A 330 -16.42 -22.00 -5.27
C ILE A 330 -16.06 -23.12 -6.24
N SER A 331 -15.48 -22.80 -7.40
CA SER A 331 -15.23 -23.73 -8.49
C SER A 331 -14.13 -24.74 -8.16
N GLN A 332 -13.10 -24.32 -7.43
CA GLN A 332 -11.97 -25.15 -7.03
C GLN A 332 -11.92 -25.37 -5.51
N ARG A 333 -13.08 -25.57 -4.88
CA ARG A 333 -13.24 -25.65 -3.43
C ARG A 333 -12.29 -26.64 -2.76
N LYS A 334 -12.13 -27.85 -3.33
CA LYS A 334 -11.28 -28.92 -2.75
C LYS A 334 -9.81 -28.51 -2.72
N LEU A 335 -9.37 -27.72 -3.70
CA LEU A 335 -7.98 -27.27 -3.82
C LEU A 335 -7.63 -26.18 -2.81
N TRP A 336 -8.52 -25.19 -2.61
CA TRP A 336 -8.20 -23.96 -1.90
C TRP A 336 -8.74 -23.89 -0.47
N MET A 337 -9.98 -24.34 -0.23
CA MET A 337 -10.68 -24.03 1.02
C MET A 337 -10.10 -24.65 2.28
N ASN A 338 -9.30 -25.72 2.16
CA ASN A 338 -8.62 -26.32 3.29
C ASN A 338 -7.57 -25.42 3.96
N LYS A 339 -7.15 -24.33 3.28
CA LYS A 339 -6.18 -23.34 3.75
C LYS A 339 -6.74 -21.91 3.84
N VAL A 340 -8.03 -21.71 3.56
CA VAL A 340 -8.70 -20.43 3.65
C VAL A 340 -9.53 -20.36 4.94
N PHE A 341 -9.36 -19.29 5.68
CA PHE A 341 -10.21 -18.94 6.83
C PHE A 341 -11.11 -17.76 6.45
N LEU A 342 -12.42 -17.97 6.49
CA LEU A 342 -13.42 -16.91 6.33
C LEU A 342 -13.66 -16.26 7.69
N GLU A 343 -13.12 -15.06 7.89
CA GLU A 343 -13.21 -14.36 9.15
C GLU A 343 -14.46 -13.51 9.23
N ASN A 344 -15.29 -13.73 10.23
CA ASN A 344 -16.53 -12.98 10.50
C ASN A 344 -16.79 -12.76 11.99
N SER A 345 -15.83 -13.11 12.86
CA SER A 345 -15.96 -12.89 14.31
C SER A 345 -15.56 -11.48 14.74
N TYR A 346 -14.85 -10.77 13.89
CA TYR A 346 -14.52 -9.35 14.01
C TYR A 346 -14.50 -8.71 12.61
N TYR A 347 -14.54 -7.39 12.55
CA TYR A 347 -14.59 -6.65 11.28
C TYR A 347 -13.21 -6.47 10.66
N LEU A 348 -12.65 -7.54 10.06
CA LEU A 348 -11.51 -7.42 9.15
C LEU A 348 -11.89 -6.56 7.95
N HIS A 349 -13.18 -6.52 7.61
CA HIS A 349 -13.84 -5.57 6.72
C HIS A 349 -15.18 -5.15 7.34
N GLY A 350 -15.31 -3.88 7.69
CA GLY A 350 -16.56 -3.27 8.14
C GLY A 350 -17.09 -2.30 7.09
N TYR A 351 -18.30 -2.55 6.60
CA TYR A 351 -18.91 -1.69 5.58
C TYR A 351 -19.33 -0.34 6.19
N TRP A 352 -18.71 0.74 5.70
CA TRP A 352 -18.76 2.07 6.29
C TRP A 352 -20.17 2.63 6.49
N ALA A 353 -21.09 2.41 5.51
CA ALA A 353 -22.42 3.01 5.54
C ALA A 353 -23.27 2.51 6.72
N GLY A 354 -22.97 1.35 7.29
CA GLY A 354 -23.62 0.83 8.49
C GLY A 354 -22.93 1.20 9.82
N LEU A 355 -21.76 1.85 9.77
CA LEU A 355 -20.91 2.07 10.95
C LEU A 355 -20.74 3.53 11.32
N VAL A 356 -20.46 4.41 10.33
CA VAL A 356 -19.98 5.76 10.59
C VAL A 356 -20.96 6.65 11.37
N ASP A 357 -22.27 6.43 11.22
CA ASP A 357 -23.29 7.20 11.90
C ASP A 357 -23.52 6.75 13.37
N ARG A 358 -22.91 5.63 13.76
CA ARG A 358 -23.04 5.03 15.09
C ARG A 358 -21.82 5.27 16.00
N TYR A 359 -20.79 5.96 15.55
CA TYR A 359 -19.55 6.12 16.32
C TYR A 359 -19.74 6.86 17.64
N GLU A 360 -20.64 7.87 17.73
CA GLU A 360 -20.93 8.53 18.99
C GLU A 360 -21.57 7.57 19.99
N GLU A 361 -22.52 6.76 19.56
CA GLU A 361 -23.12 5.69 20.37
C GLU A 361 -22.07 4.68 20.85
N MET A 362 -21.16 4.28 19.95
CA MET A 362 -20.07 3.36 20.28
C MET A 362 -19.14 3.93 21.35
N ILE A 363 -18.79 5.23 21.25
CA ILE A 363 -17.93 5.91 22.23
C ILE A 363 -18.61 5.98 23.61
N GLU A 364 -19.92 6.13 23.65
CA GLU A 364 -20.69 6.21 24.91
C GLU A 364 -20.85 4.85 25.60
N LYS A 365 -21.04 3.78 24.82
CA LYS A 365 -21.45 2.48 25.36
C LYS A 365 -20.33 1.45 25.44
N TYR A 366 -19.27 1.61 24.63
CA TYR A 366 -18.23 0.59 24.47
C TYR A 366 -16.83 1.21 24.52
N HIS A 367 -15.82 0.37 24.34
CA HIS A 367 -14.41 0.77 24.34
C HIS A 367 -13.65 0.04 23.21
N ALA A 368 -12.50 0.57 22.83
CA ALA A 368 -11.59 -0.05 21.87
C ALA A 368 -11.06 -1.41 22.36
N GLY A 369 -10.66 -2.27 21.44
CA GLY A 369 -10.14 -3.61 21.68
C GLY A 369 -11.14 -4.75 21.41
N LEU A 370 -12.35 -4.43 20.92
CA LEU A 370 -13.41 -5.42 20.66
C LEU A 370 -13.37 -5.95 19.23
N GLY A 371 -13.07 -5.09 18.26
CA GLY A 371 -12.95 -5.43 16.84
C GLY A 371 -14.26 -5.80 16.13
N ASP A 372 -15.39 -5.91 16.84
CA ASP A 372 -16.68 -6.37 16.35
C ASP A 372 -17.68 -5.21 16.09
N GLU A 373 -18.99 -5.49 15.99
CA GLU A 373 -20.03 -4.49 15.71
C GLU A 373 -20.16 -3.38 16.77
N ARG A 374 -19.64 -3.60 17.97
CA ARG A 374 -19.63 -2.65 19.08
C ARG A 374 -18.51 -1.64 18.97
N TRP A 375 -17.36 -2.05 18.39
CA TRP A 375 -16.22 -1.19 18.10
C TRP A 375 -15.45 -1.78 16.91
N PRO A 376 -15.82 -1.42 15.67
CA PRO A 376 -15.33 -2.11 14.48
C PRO A 376 -13.82 -1.96 14.30
N PHE A 377 -13.15 -3.07 13.94
CA PHE A 377 -11.71 -3.09 13.72
C PHE A 377 -11.32 -2.26 12.51
N VAL A 378 -11.91 -2.56 11.37
CA VAL A 378 -11.68 -1.85 10.10
C VAL A 378 -13.01 -1.29 9.59
N THR A 379 -12.98 -0.03 9.16
CA THR A 379 -14.05 0.60 8.38
C THR A 379 -13.56 0.84 6.96
N HIS A 380 -14.24 0.23 5.99
CA HIS A 380 -13.85 0.24 4.57
C HIS A 380 -14.89 0.99 3.73
N PHE A 381 -14.43 2.00 2.99
CA PHE A 381 -15.24 2.94 2.22
C PHE A 381 -15.52 2.46 0.80
N VAL A 382 -16.02 1.23 0.69
CA VAL A 382 -16.42 0.64 -0.60
C VAL A 382 -17.44 1.53 -1.30
N GLY A 383 -17.21 1.81 -2.59
CA GLY A 383 -18.06 2.69 -3.39
C GLY A 383 -17.75 4.18 -3.27
N CYS A 384 -16.88 4.58 -2.32
CA CYS A 384 -16.33 5.92 -2.20
C CYS A 384 -14.95 5.97 -2.86
N LYS A 385 -14.82 6.70 -3.97
CA LYS A 385 -13.56 6.82 -4.73
C LYS A 385 -12.97 8.23 -4.55
N PRO A 386 -12.25 8.50 -3.45
CA PRO A 386 -11.82 9.86 -3.14
C PRO A 386 -10.92 10.48 -4.20
N CYS A 387 -10.17 9.65 -4.93
CA CYS A 387 -9.21 10.06 -5.95
C CYS A 387 -9.78 10.21 -7.36
N GLY A 388 -11.04 9.84 -7.57
CA GLY A 388 -11.69 9.83 -8.90
C GLY A 388 -13.16 10.19 -8.83
N SER A 389 -13.97 9.59 -9.69
CA SER A 389 -15.42 9.71 -9.62
C SER A 389 -15.94 8.98 -8.39
N PHE A 390 -16.83 9.63 -7.66
CA PHE A 390 -17.53 9.04 -6.52
C PHE A 390 -18.68 8.19 -7.05
N GLY A 391 -18.43 6.88 -7.23
CA GLY A 391 -19.34 6.00 -7.97
C GLY A 391 -20.74 5.90 -7.34
N ASP A 392 -20.85 5.18 -6.21
CA ASP A 392 -22.15 4.70 -5.71
C ASP A 392 -22.80 5.64 -4.70
N TYR A 393 -22.07 6.66 -4.20
CA TYR A 393 -22.52 7.52 -3.11
C TYR A 393 -22.29 9.01 -3.38
N PRO A 394 -23.16 9.90 -2.81
CA PRO A 394 -22.90 11.33 -2.83
C PRO A 394 -21.55 11.67 -2.19
N VAL A 395 -20.83 12.60 -2.83
CA VAL A 395 -19.47 13.01 -2.42
C VAL A 395 -19.44 13.47 -0.96
N GLU A 396 -20.39 14.30 -0.57
CA GLU A 396 -20.48 14.85 0.78
C GLU A 396 -20.67 13.76 1.83
N LYS A 397 -21.45 12.72 1.51
CA LYS A 397 -21.65 11.56 2.40
C LYS A 397 -20.36 10.77 2.57
N CYS A 398 -19.64 10.52 1.47
CA CYS A 398 -18.33 9.86 1.50
C CYS A 398 -17.33 10.64 2.33
N MET A 399 -17.19 11.96 2.06
CA MET A 399 -16.23 12.82 2.74
C MET A 399 -16.52 12.95 4.24
N SER A 400 -17.78 13.18 4.61
CA SER A 400 -18.15 13.25 6.02
C SER A 400 -17.95 11.91 6.73
N GLY A 401 -18.27 10.79 6.08
CA GLY A 401 -18.02 9.45 6.63
C GLY A 401 -16.53 9.17 6.87
N MET A 402 -15.68 9.51 5.88
CA MET A 402 -14.23 9.35 6.00
C MET A 402 -13.64 10.23 7.12
N GLU A 403 -14.10 11.50 7.25
CA GLU A 403 -13.68 12.37 8.34
C GLU A 403 -14.06 11.81 9.70
N ARG A 404 -15.29 11.32 9.85
CA ARG A 404 -15.79 10.72 11.09
C ARG A 404 -14.98 9.48 11.48
N ALA A 405 -14.74 8.58 10.54
CA ALA A 405 -13.97 7.35 10.79
C ALA A 405 -12.51 7.67 11.16
N TYR A 406 -11.90 8.59 10.43
CA TYR A 406 -10.54 9.02 10.75
C TYR A 406 -10.45 9.64 12.15
N ASN A 407 -11.33 10.59 12.48
CA ASN A 407 -11.31 11.25 13.79
C ASN A 407 -11.70 10.31 14.95
N PHE A 408 -12.55 9.31 14.68
CA PHE A 408 -12.85 8.25 15.63
C PHE A 408 -11.61 7.44 16.00
N ALA A 409 -10.84 7.03 15.01
CA ALA A 409 -9.58 6.31 15.20
C ALA A 409 -8.47 7.19 15.77
N ASP A 410 -8.28 8.39 15.19
CA ASP A 410 -7.22 9.31 15.57
C ASP A 410 -7.37 9.82 17.02
N ASN A 411 -8.62 9.90 17.54
CA ASN A 411 -8.87 10.19 18.95
C ASN A 411 -8.23 9.18 19.90
N GLN A 412 -8.15 7.90 19.51
CA GLN A 412 -7.50 6.87 20.33
C GLN A 412 -5.99 7.13 20.41
N VAL A 413 -5.38 7.56 19.31
CA VAL A 413 -3.97 7.95 19.24
C VAL A 413 -3.73 9.27 19.97
N LEU A 414 -4.53 10.31 19.70
CA LEU A 414 -4.41 11.63 20.31
C LEU A 414 -4.58 11.59 21.83
N ASN A 415 -5.44 10.73 22.35
CA ASN A 415 -5.64 10.55 23.79
C ASN A 415 -4.33 10.16 24.52
N LEU A 416 -3.41 9.44 23.86
CA LEU A 416 -2.10 9.11 24.41
C LEU A 416 -1.27 10.38 24.68
N TYR A 417 -1.44 11.39 23.82
CA TYR A 417 -0.75 12.67 23.90
C TYR A 417 -1.53 13.75 24.68
N GLY A 418 -2.69 13.39 25.23
CA GLY A 418 -3.53 14.34 25.98
C GLY A 418 -4.35 15.27 25.11
N PHE A 419 -4.70 14.86 23.89
CA PHE A 419 -5.54 15.62 22.96
C PHE A 419 -6.72 14.80 22.47
N ARG A 420 -7.72 15.50 21.92
CA ARG A 420 -8.88 14.90 21.26
C ARG A 420 -9.46 15.89 20.23
N HIS A 421 -10.04 15.37 19.15
CA HIS A 421 -10.88 16.19 18.26
C HIS A 421 -12.08 16.75 19.01
N ARG A 422 -12.50 17.99 18.66
CA ARG A 422 -13.67 18.62 19.29
C ARG A 422 -14.99 17.89 18.96
N GLY A 423 -15.03 17.17 17.86
CA GLY A 423 -16.12 16.31 17.40
C GLY A 423 -15.63 15.48 16.21
N LEU A 424 -16.38 14.45 15.82
CA LEU A 424 -15.95 13.52 14.75
C LEU A 424 -15.88 14.20 13.36
N LEU A 425 -16.54 15.33 13.16
CA LEU A 425 -16.45 16.15 11.92
C LEU A 425 -15.52 17.36 12.07
N SER A 426 -14.86 17.51 13.22
CA SER A 426 -14.06 18.70 13.49
C SER A 426 -12.57 18.44 13.26
N PRO A 427 -11.88 19.20 12.38
CA PRO A 427 -10.43 19.13 12.25
C PRO A 427 -9.71 19.75 13.45
N LYS A 428 -10.44 20.49 14.33
CA LYS A 428 -9.87 21.16 15.50
C LYS A 428 -9.72 20.20 16.67
N ILE A 429 -8.54 20.17 17.27
CA ILE A 429 -8.26 19.42 18.50
C ILE A 429 -8.40 20.32 19.74
N LYS A 430 -8.63 19.70 20.88
CA LYS A 430 -8.57 20.30 22.21
C LYS A 430 -7.65 19.50 23.12
N ARG A 431 -6.96 20.17 24.03
CA ARG A 431 -6.20 19.53 25.10
C ARG A 431 -7.17 18.96 26.15
N ILE A 432 -6.96 17.74 26.58
CA ILE A 432 -7.76 17.06 27.62
C ILE A 432 -6.97 16.75 28.88
N ARG A 433 -5.62 16.86 28.84
CA ARG A 433 -4.73 16.71 29.97
C ARG A 433 -3.64 17.77 29.91
N ASN A 434 -3.22 18.28 31.08
CA ASN A 434 -2.13 19.27 31.18
C ASN A 434 -0.76 18.62 31.34
N GLU A 435 -0.71 17.36 31.73
CA GLU A 435 0.53 16.61 31.92
C GLU A 435 1.19 16.33 30.58
N THR A 436 2.47 16.60 30.51
CA THR A 436 3.32 16.23 29.38
C THR A 436 3.91 14.87 29.67
N ASP A 437 3.14 13.82 29.41
CA ASP A 437 3.69 12.47 29.46
C ASP A 437 4.64 12.24 28.29
N THR A 438 5.68 11.48 28.51
CA THR A 438 6.55 10.99 27.43
C THR A 438 5.73 10.21 26.42
N PRO A 439 5.72 10.60 25.16
CA PRO A 439 4.75 10.14 24.16
C PRO A 439 4.86 8.67 23.74
N LEU A 440 5.80 7.90 24.24
CA LEU A 440 6.21 6.63 23.65
C LEU A 440 5.99 5.39 24.54
N GLU A 441 5.33 5.51 25.69
CA GLU A 441 4.92 4.35 26.48
C GLU A 441 3.55 3.82 26.06
N PHE A 442 3.44 3.47 24.78
CA PHE A 442 2.20 2.95 24.19
C PHE A 442 1.71 1.65 24.84
N VAL A 443 2.62 0.82 25.31
CA VAL A 443 2.31 -0.56 25.71
C VAL A 443 1.59 -0.64 27.04
N ASP A 444 1.84 0.29 27.96
CA ASP A 444 1.31 0.20 29.34
C ASP A 444 -0.07 0.86 29.51
N ARG A 445 -0.48 1.74 28.58
CA ARG A 445 -1.72 2.53 28.72
C ARG A 445 -2.95 1.89 28.11
N PHE A 446 -2.79 0.95 27.20
CA PHE A 446 -3.92 0.19 26.66
C PHE A 446 -4.22 -1.10 27.42
N GLY A 447 -3.53 -1.35 28.55
CA GLY A 447 -3.77 -2.56 29.33
C GLY A 447 -3.44 -3.86 28.60
N ILE A 448 -2.63 -3.78 27.52
CA ILE A 448 -2.14 -4.95 26.80
C ILE A 448 -1.07 -5.58 27.70
N GLY A 449 -1.51 -6.46 28.58
CA GLY A 449 -0.73 -7.04 29.67
C GLY A 449 0.60 -7.60 29.22
N ARG A 450 1.68 -7.00 29.67
CA ARG A 450 2.91 -7.75 29.87
C ARG A 450 2.67 -8.74 31.00
N SER A 451 2.73 -10.03 30.68
CA SER A 451 2.95 -11.02 31.75
C SER A 451 4.19 -10.59 32.50
N SER A 452 4.03 -10.44 33.80
CA SER A 452 5.03 -9.99 34.77
C SER A 452 6.31 -10.82 34.68
N GLY A 453 7.30 -10.29 33.99
CA GLY A 453 8.68 -10.76 33.94
C GLY A 453 9.57 -9.53 33.85
N SER A 454 9.75 -8.88 35.03
CA SER A 454 10.53 -7.68 35.20
C SER A 454 11.97 -7.82 34.72
N ARG A 455 12.38 -7.01 33.73
CA ARG A 455 13.70 -6.36 33.76
C ARG A 455 13.55 -4.95 33.21
N LYS A 456 13.74 -3.94 34.05
CA LYS A 456 13.94 -2.55 33.67
C LYS A 456 15.15 -2.48 32.73
N CYS A 457 14.92 -2.30 31.45
CA CYS A 457 15.97 -2.05 30.49
C CYS A 457 16.15 -0.55 30.34
N THR A 458 17.01 0.04 31.12
CA THR A 458 17.35 1.48 31.10
C THR A 458 18.14 1.88 29.84
N ASN A 459 18.56 0.92 28.99
CA ASN A 459 19.39 1.16 27.79
C ASN A 459 18.78 0.73 26.47
N CYS A 460 17.49 0.30 26.44
CA CYS A 460 16.87 -0.19 25.21
C CYS A 460 16.67 0.87 24.11
N PHE A 461 16.76 2.15 24.45
CA PHE A 461 16.60 3.25 23.50
C PHE A 461 17.83 3.45 22.60
N HIS A 462 19.01 3.13 23.11
CA HIS A 462 20.26 3.35 22.35
C HIS A 462 20.56 2.23 21.35
N GLU A 463 20.10 1.01 21.60
CA GLU A 463 20.26 -0.12 20.67
C GLU A 463 19.17 -0.15 19.58
N ARG A 464 17.93 0.29 19.85
CA ARG A 464 16.88 0.41 18.81
C ARG A 464 17.21 1.44 17.75
N SER A 465 17.97 2.48 18.07
CA SER A 465 18.42 3.49 17.11
C SER A 465 19.43 2.94 16.10
N LYS A 466 20.20 1.91 16.44
CA LYS A 466 21.16 1.28 15.52
C LYS A 466 20.55 0.28 14.54
N HIS A 467 19.35 -0.22 14.81
CA HIS A 467 18.64 -1.18 13.95
C HIS A 467 17.50 -0.57 13.12
N ASN A 468 17.27 0.75 13.24
CA ASN A 468 16.25 1.45 12.46
C ASN A 468 16.79 1.75 11.04
N ARG A 469 16.93 0.71 10.22
CA ARG A 469 17.11 0.81 8.76
C ARG A 469 15.85 1.31 8.02
N PHE A 470 14.82 1.76 8.72
CA PHE A 470 13.56 2.24 8.16
C PHE A 470 13.72 3.44 7.23
N TYR A 471 14.74 4.27 7.39
CA TYR A 471 14.96 5.45 6.54
C TYR A 471 15.72 5.16 5.23
N LYS A 472 16.34 3.99 5.07
CA LYS A 472 17.07 3.67 3.83
C LYS A 472 16.21 3.01 2.75
N PHE A 473 15.01 2.53 3.06
CA PHE A 473 14.16 1.84 2.11
C PHE A 473 13.30 2.76 1.23
N PHE A 474 13.08 4.01 1.65
CA PHE A 474 12.33 4.99 0.86
C PHE A 474 13.08 5.47 -0.40
N SER A 475 14.41 5.31 -0.47
CA SER A 475 15.21 5.80 -1.60
C SER A 475 15.50 4.76 -2.69
N ILE A 476 15.14 3.49 -2.52
CA ILE A 476 15.44 2.43 -3.51
C ILE A 476 14.26 2.15 -4.46
N LEU A 477 13.05 2.61 -4.15
CA LEU A 477 11.86 2.41 -4.99
C LEU A 477 11.50 3.60 -5.88
N MET A 478 12.30 4.69 -5.85
CA MET A 478 12.13 5.83 -6.74
C MET A 478 13.20 5.81 -7.85
N GLU A 479 13.10 4.91 -8.81
CA GLU A 479 13.63 5.18 -10.13
C GLU A 479 12.62 6.03 -10.90
N PRO A 480 13.05 7.13 -11.57
CA PRO A 480 12.16 7.96 -12.35
C PRO A 480 11.55 7.16 -13.50
N PRO A 481 10.29 7.42 -13.87
CA PRO A 481 9.66 6.75 -15.00
C PRO A 481 10.41 7.11 -16.30
N VAL A 482 10.65 6.09 -17.12
CA VAL A 482 11.11 6.27 -18.50
C VAL A 482 10.08 7.15 -19.23
N GLU A 483 10.50 8.32 -19.70
CA GLU A 483 9.68 9.21 -20.52
C GLU A 483 9.17 8.46 -21.75
N GLY A 484 7.89 8.35 -21.92
CA GLY A 484 7.30 7.87 -23.17
C GLY A 484 5.93 7.23 -23.15
N ALA A 485 5.15 7.28 -22.07
CA ALA A 485 3.78 6.73 -22.10
C ALA A 485 2.81 7.51 -21.21
N ILE A 486 2.50 8.74 -21.60
CA ILE A 486 1.37 9.49 -21.02
C ILE A 486 0.39 9.77 -22.16
N LYS A 487 -0.58 8.91 -22.33
CA LYS A 487 -1.93 9.22 -22.81
C LYS A 487 -2.83 8.02 -22.52
N ASP A 488 -4.00 8.30 -21.98
CA ASP A 488 -5.12 7.39 -21.71
C ASP A 488 -5.06 6.53 -20.43
N PHE A 489 -5.47 7.12 -19.31
CA PHE A 489 -6.08 6.37 -18.21
C PHE A 489 -7.13 7.23 -17.51
N GLY A 490 -8.38 7.09 -17.96
CA GLY A 490 -9.54 7.41 -17.15
C GLY A 490 -9.76 6.29 -16.13
N LEU A 491 -9.62 6.61 -14.86
CA LEU A 491 -10.27 6.01 -13.68
C LEU A 491 -10.24 7.03 -12.55
#